data_c25229805029c930ea1b25545db20a6b
#
_entry.id   c25229805029c930ea1b25545db20a6b
#
_cell.length_a   1.000
_cell.length_b   1.000
_cell.length_c   1.000
_cell.angle_alpha   90.00
_cell.angle_beta   90.00
_cell.angle_gamma   90.00
#
_symmetry.space_group_name_H-M   'P 1'
#
loop_
_entity.id
_entity.type
_entity.pdbx_description
1 polymer ?
#
loop_
_entity_poly.entity_id
_entity_poly.type
_entity_poly.pdbx_seq_one_letter_code
_entity_poly.pdbx_strand_id
1 'polypeptide(L)'
;AIFAAFGLGKSVMQIETLRLIHARAGGKVLVICPLGVRQEFRRDAQMLGVRFEFIRRESEMTPDCDFYLTNYESVRDGKLDVNIFTAVSLDEASVLRSFGSDTYQTFLQVFKTVKYRFVATATPSPNRFKELIHYAGFLGIMDTGQALTRFFKRDSTKANNLTLYPHKEREFWLWLHSWALFLQKPSDLGPLHSDEGYALPPLTIHYHEVPVDHAGAGEERDGQVRMFRDAALGLSEAAREKRASM
;
A
#
# COMPACT_ATOMS: atom_id res chain seq x y z
N ALA A 1 -10.96 -5.39 2.03
CA ALA A 1 -10.01 -4.29 1.73
C ALA A 1 -10.66 -2.92 1.91
N ILE A 2 -9.87 -1.93 2.28
CA ILE A 2 -10.29 -0.53 2.42
C ILE A 2 -9.48 0.30 1.41
N PHE A 3 -10.08 0.61 0.28
CA PHE A 3 -9.51 1.45 -0.76
C PHE A 3 -10.17 2.83 -0.68
N ALA A 4 -9.62 3.68 0.17
CA ALA A 4 -10.18 4.99 0.45
C ALA A 4 -9.18 6.10 0.14
N ALA A 5 -9.62 7.20 -0.45
CA ALA A 5 -8.79 8.34 -0.78
C ALA A 5 -8.08 8.93 0.45
N PHE A 6 -7.12 9.80 0.21
CA PHE A 6 -6.43 10.50 1.31
C PHE A 6 -7.42 11.34 2.12
N GLY A 7 -7.19 11.41 3.43
CA GLY A 7 -8.03 12.21 4.34
C GLY A 7 -9.35 11.55 4.79
N LEU A 8 -9.72 10.38 4.28
CA LEU A 8 -10.98 9.69 4.64
C LEU A 8 -10.90 8.83 5.90
N GLY A 9 -9.86 8.97 6.73
CA GLY A 9 -9.78 8.28 8.02
C GLY A 9 -9.48 6.78 7.92
N LYS A 10 -8.70 6.32 6.95
CA LYS A 10 -8.31 4.90 6.80
C LYS A 10 -7.77 4.29 8.08
N SER A 11 -6.91 5.02 8.82
CA SER A 11 -6.34 4.55 10.09
C SER A 11 -7.44 4.25 11.11
N VAL A 12 -8.41 5.16 11.25
CA VAL A 12 -9.57 5.00 12.14
C VAL A 12 -10.41 3.78 11.74
N MET A 13 -10.67 3.60 10.44
CA MET A 13 -11.40 2.42 9.94
C MET A 13 -10.67 1.11 10.25
N GLN A 14 -9.35 1.08 10.10
CA GLN A 14 -8.54 -0.10 10.42
C GLN A 14 -8.57 -0.39 11.93
N ILE A 15 -8.35 0.62 12.76
CA ILE A 15 -8.35 0.50 14.22
C ILE A 15 -9.72 -0.02 14.70
N GLU A 16 -10.81 0.58 14.23
CA GLU A 16 -12.16 0.18 14.62
C GLU A 16 -12.48 -1.25 14.17
N THR A 17 -12.09 -1.61 12.94
CA THR A 17 -12.25 -2.99 12.43
C THR A 17 -11.53 -4.00 13.35
N LEU A 18 -10.29 -3.71 13.74
CA LEU A 18 -9.50 -4.58 14.61
C LEU A 18 -10.08 -4.62 16.03
N ARG A 19 -10.58 -3.48 16.54
CA ARG A 19 -11.23 -3.39 17.85
C ARG A 19 -12.47 -4.29 17.91
N LEU A 20 -13.31 -4.24 16.88
CA LEU A 20 -14.52 -5.08 16.77
C LEU A 20 -14.18 -6.56 16.68
N ILE A 21 -13.12 -6.92 15.95
CA ILE A 21 -12.67 -8.33 15.87
C ILE A 21 -12.12 -8.80 17.21
N HIS A 22 -11.27 -7.99 17.84
CA HIS A 22 -10.75 -8.31 19.18
C HIS A 22 -11.88 -8.52 20.20
N ALA A 23 -12.86 -7.63 20.22
CA ALA A 23 -14.02 -7.73 21.12
C ALA A 23 -14.83 -9.02 20.88
N ARG A 24 -14.92 -9.50 19.63
CA ARG A 24 -15.72 -10.68 19.27
C ARG A 24 -14.95 -12.00 19.32
N ALA A 25 -13.70 -12.00 18.89
CA ALA A 25 -12.89 -13.21 18.71
C ALA A 25 -11.77 -13.36 19.75
N GLY A 26 -11.48 -12.30 20.49
CA GLY A 26 -10.34 -12.26 21.41
C GLY A 26 -9.00 -12.24 20.70
N GLY A 27 -7.94 -12.41 21.47
CA GLY A 27 -6.56 -12.50 20.99
C GLY A 27 -5.95 -11.16 20.60
N LYS A 28 -4.70 -11.21 20.17
CA LYS A 28 -3.93 -10.02 19.83
C LYS A 28 -4.16 -9.59 18.38
N VAL A 29 -4.07 -8.29 18.12
CA VAL A 29 -4.24 -7.72 16.78
C VAL A 29 -3.03 -6.87 16.40
N LEU A 30 -2.73 -6.80 15.10
CA LEU A 30 -1.55 -6.13 14.57
C LEU A 30 -1.91 -5.22 13.41
N VAL A 31 -1.36 -4.00 13.42
CA VAL A 31 -1.28 -3.15 12.23
C VAL A 31 0.17 -3.12 11.75
N ILE A 32 0.37 -3.37 10.48
CA ILE A 32 1.66 -3.22 9.81
C ILE A 32 1.60 -1.95 8.98
N CYS A 33 2.46 -0.99 9.29
CA CYS A 33 2.43 0.32 8.67
C CYS A 33 3.85 0.84 8.36
N PRO A 34 4.00 1.82 7.45
CA PRO A 34 5.24 2.56 7.30
C PRO A 34 5.64 3.25 8.61
N LEU A 35 6.94 3.31 8.90
CA LEU A 35 7.43 3.90 10.16
C LEU A 35 6.96 5.35 10.38
N GLY A 36 6.80 6.12 9.29
CA GLY A 36 6.41 7.52 9.36
C GLY A 36 5.02 7.78 9.94
N VAL A 37 4.07 6.84 9.76
CA VAL A 37 2.68 7.02 10.19
C VAL A 37 2.39 6.46 11.60
N ARG A 38 3.39 5.90 12.26
CA ARG A 38 3.24 5.28 13.58
C ARG A 38 2.61 6.19 14.64
N GLN A 39 2.99 7.47 14.65
CA GLN A 39 2.45 8.42 15.63
C GLN A 39 1.00 8.80 15.33
N GLU A 40 0.63 8.87 14.05
CA GLU A 40 -0.75 9.11 13.63
C GLU A 40 -1.66 7.96 14.08
N PHE A 41 -1.25 6.72 13.87
CA PHE A 41 -1.99 5.55 14.38
C PHE A 41 -2.19 5.58 15.90
N ARG A 42 -1.17 5.98 16.66
CA ARG A 42 -1.30 6.08 18.12
C ARG A 42 -2.29 7.17 18.53
N ARG A 43 -2.24 8.33 17.87
CA ARG A 43 -3.19 9.43 18.13
C ARG A 43 -4.62 9.02 17.80
N ASP A 44 -4.83 8.42 16.62
CA ASP A 44 -6.15 7.98 16.19
C ASP A 44 -6.71 6.87 17.10
N ALA A 45 -5.85 5.95 17.54
CA ALA A 45 -6.20 4.92 18.51
C ALA A 45 -6.62 5.49 19.86
N GLN A 46 -5.90 6.51 20.35
CA GLN A 46 -6.23 7.21 21.59
C GLN A 46 -7.63 7.84 21.53
N MET A 47 -8.02 8.43 20.40
CA MET A 47 -9.38 8.96 20.20
C MET A 47 -10.46 7.87 20.30
N LEU A 48 -10.14 6.63 19.93
CA LEU A 48 -11.01 5.47 20.00
C LEU A 48 -10.90 4.72 21.33
N GLY A 49 -10.13 5.23 22.30
CA GLY A 49 -9.91 4.57 23.60
C GLY A 49 -9.07 3.29 23.51
N VAL A 50 -8.24 3.14 22.48
CA VAL A 50 -7.40 1.95 22.26
C VAL A 50 -5.92 2.34 22.41
N ARG A 51 -5.15 1.49 23.10
CA ARG A 51 -3.70 1.67 23.25
C ARG A 51 -2.98 0.73 22.29
N PHE A 52 -2.19 1.28 21.35
CA PHE A 52 -1.29 0.53 20.50
C PHE A 52 0.17 0.64 20.98
N GLU A 53 0.85 -0.49 21.03
CA GLU A 53 2.29 -0.57 21.26
C GLU A 53 3.02 -0.89 19.96
N PHE A 54 4.13 -0.19 19.71
CA PHE A 54 4.98 -0.48 18.57
C PHE A 54 6.05 -1.49 18.96
N ILE A 55 6.13 -2.58 18.22
CA ILE A 55 7.10 -3.67 18.42
C ILE A 55 7.81 -4.00 17.11
N ARG A 56 9.03 -4.48 17.20
CA ARG A 56 9.81 -5.02 16.07
C ARG A 56 10.05 -6.52 16.20
N ARG A 57 9.88 -7.07 17.39
CA ARG A 57 10.06 -8.49 17.70
C ARG A 57 9.14 -8.91 18.84
N GLU A 58 8.91 -10.19 18.97
CA GLU A 58 8.02 -10.74 20.01
C GLU A 58 8.45 -10.41 21.42
N SER A 59 9.76 -10.36 21.70
CA SER A 59 10.29 -10.03 23.03
C SER A 59 9.96 -8.61 23.53
N GLU A 60 9.45 -7.75 22.65
CA GLU A 60 9.01 -6.39 23.00
C GLU A 60 7.52 -6.33 23.37
N MET A 61 6.80 -7.46 23.27
CA MET A 61 5.38 -7.53 23.62
C MET A 61 5.18 -7.48 25.13
N THR A 62 4.16 -6.75 25.57
CA THR A 62 3.78 -6.66 26.98
C THR A 62 2.52 -7.50 27.26
N PRO A 63 2.38 -8.10 28.45
CA PRO A 63 1.23 -8.92 28.79
C PRO A 63 -0.11 -8.15 28.77
N ASP A 64 -0.06 -6.86 29.07
CA ASP A 64 -1.24 -6.01 29.23
C ASP A 64 -1.67 -5.29 27.95
N CYS A 65 -1.07 -5.66 26.80
CA CYS A 65 -1.40 -5.05 25.51
C CYS A 65 -1.87 -6.13 24.51
N ASP A 66 -2.97 -5.85 23.82
CA ASP A 66 -3.51 -6.70 22.78
C ASP A 66 -3.46 -6.05 21.39
N PHE A 67 -3.10 -4.77 21.31
CA PHE A 67 -3.06 -4.01 20.08
C PHE A 67 -1.65 -3.55 19.75
N TYR A 68 -1.12 -4.00 18.62
CA TYR A 68 0.27 -3.79 18.25
C TYR A 68 0.42 -3.13 16.89
N LEU A 69 1.47 -2.30 16.77
CA LEU A 69 1.97 -1.75 15.52
C LEU A 69 3.33 -2.35 15.21
N THR A 70 3.61 -2.59 13.95
CA THR A 70 4.96 -2.92 13.48
C THR A 70 5.21 -2.34 12.08
N ASN A 71 6.43 -2.46 11.58
CA ASN A 71 6.80 -2.08 10.23
C ASN A 71 6.96 -3.30 9.32
N TYR A 72 6.92 -3.07 8.01
CA TYR A 72 7.00 -4.12 7.00
C TYR A 72 8.29 -4.94 7.08
N GLU A 73 9.42 -4.28 7.38
CA GLU A 73 10.73 -4.92 7.48
C GLU A 73 10.79 -5.94 8.61
N SER A 74 10.18 -5.64 9.76
CA SER A 74 10.18 -6.57 10.91
C SER A 74 9.50 -7.89 10.59
N VAL A 75 8.43 -7.85 9.80
CA VAL A 75 7.71 -9.06 9.36
C VAL A 75 8.46 -9.76 8.23
N ARG A 76 8.88 -9.02 7.19
CA ARG A 76 9.62 -9.56 6.05
C ARG A 76 10.91 -10.27 6.48
N ASP A 77 11.63 -9.68 7.44
CA ASP A 77 12.90 -10.21 7.94
C ASP A 77 12.70 -11.33 8.99
N GLY A 78 11.46 -11.78 9.24
CA GLY A 78 11.15 -12.86 10.17
C GLY A 78 11.41 -12.54 11.66
N LYS A 79 11.46 -11.24 12.02
CA LYS A 79 11.71 -10.81 13.41
C LYS A 79 10.46 -10.89 14.30
N LEU A 80 9.28 -10.97 13.68
CA LEU A 80 7.98 -11.04 14.35
C LEU A 80 7.15 -12.13 13.67
N ASP A 81 6.73 -13.15 14.44
CA ASP A 81 5.77 -14.14 13.96
C ASP A 81 4.36 -13.54 13.96
N VAL A 82 3.78 -13.42 12.78
CA VAL A 82 2.41 -12.89 12.63
C VAL A 82 1.33 -13.85 13.00
N ASN A 83 1.64 -15.14 13.16
CA ASN A 83 0.65 -16.18 13.50
C ASN A 83 0.15 -16.11 14.95
N ILE A 84 0.83 -15.35 15.81
CA ILE A 84 0.38 -15.07 17.16
C ILE A 84 -0.78 -14.08 17.22
N PHE A 85 -1.09 -13.41 16.11
CA PHE A 85 -2.17 -12.43 16.01
C PHE A 85 -3.43 -13.05 15.40
N THR A 86 -4.57 -12.76 16.01
CA THR A 86 -5.89 -13.17 15.50
C THR A 86 -6.28 -12.40 14.25
N ALA A 87 -5.93 -11.12 14.21
CA ALA A 87 -6.21 -10.24 13.07
C ALA A 87 -5.02 -9.33 12.73
N VAL A 88 -4.82 -9.11 11.45
CA VAL A 88 -3.77 -8.23 10.93
C VAL A 88 -4.33 -7.29 9.88
N SER A 89 -3.95 -6.01 9.94
CA SER A 89 -4.24 -5.01 8.92
C SER A 89 -2.95 -4.42 8.35
N LEU A 90 -2.83 -4.35 7.03
CA LEU A 90 -1.73 -3.68 6.34
C LEU A 90 -2.14 -2.27 5.96
N ASP A 91 -1.45 -1.27 6.49
CA ASP A 91 -1.61 0.12 6.08
C ASP A 91 -0.61 0.46 4.96
N GLU A 92 -1.03 1.26 3.99
CA GLU A 92 -0.33 1.52 2.73
C GLU A 92 0.08 0.21 2.04
N ALA A 93 -0.90 -0.68 1.88
CA ALA A 93 -0.71 -2.03 1.32
C ALA A 93 -0.28 -2.02 -0.16
N SER A 94 0.02 -0.85 -0.73
CA SER A 94 0.57 -0.68 -2.08
C SER A 94 1.84 -1.50 -2.34
N VAL A 95 2.55 -1.89 -1.31
CA VAL A 95 3.71 -2.81 -1.38
C VAL A 95 3.34 -4.18 -1.95
N LEU A 96 2.06 -4.59 -1.88
CA LEU A 96 1.58 -5.86 -2.40
C LEU A 96 1.25 -5.85 -3.90
N ARG A 97 1.36 -4.71 -4.59
CA ARG A 97 0.98 -4.58 -6.01
C ARG A 97 1.86 -5.37 -6.98
N SER A 98 3.07 -5.70 -6.59
CA SER A 98 4.01 -6.43 -7.43
C SER A 98 4.09 -7.90 -7.04
N PHE A 99 3.56 -8.78 -7.91
CA PHE A 99 3.61 -10.23 -7.70
C PHE A 99 5.03 -10.78 -7.52
N GLY A 100 5.99 -10.24 -8.26
CA GLY A 100 7.39 -10.68 -8.24
C GLY A 100 8.23 -10.05 -7.13
N SER A 101 7.66 -9.22 -6.24
CA SER A 101 8.43 -8.65 -5.13
C SER A 101 8.61 -9.67 -4.00
N ASP A 102 9.79 -9.69 -3.41
CA ASP A 102 10.10 -10.54 -2.26
C ASP A 102 9.11 -10.30 -1.11
N THR A 103 8.72 -9.04 -0.88
CA THR A 103 7.73 -8.69 0.14
C THR A 103 6.38 -9.37 -0.12
N TYR A 104 5.87 -9.34 -1.35
CA TYR A 104 4.60 -9.98 -1.68
C TYR A 104 4.67 -11.50 -1.47
N GLN A 105 5.72 -12.15 -2.00
CA GLN A 105 5.89 -13.61 -1.89
C GLN A 105 6.05 -14.03 -0.42
N THR A 106 6.86 -13.32 0.35
CA THR A 106 7.01 -13.56 1.79
C THR A 106 5.68 -13.42 2.52
N PHE A 107 4.93 -12.35 2.25
CA PHE A 107 3.67 -12.08 2.93
C PHE A 107 2.59 -13.13 2.60
N LEU A 108 2.53 -13.63 1.37
CA LEU A 108 1.63 -14.74 1.03
C LEU A 108 1.89 -15.98 1.88
N GLN A 109 3.14 -16.26 2.20
CA GLN A 109 3.51 -17.43 2.99
C GLN A 109 3.27 -17.22 4.49
N VAL A 110 3.79 -16.13 5.06
CA VAL A 110 3.75 -15.90 6.51
C VAL A 110 2.35 -15.58 7.02
N PHE A 111 1.46 -14.99 6.19
CA PHE A 111 0.09 -14.67 6.60
C PHE A 111 -0.93 -15.77 6.29
N LYS A 112 -0.51 -16.89 5.73
CA LYS A 112 -1.43 -17.95 5.27
C LYS A 112 -2.37 -18.45 6.38
N THR A 113 -1.91 -18.52 7.60
CA THR A 113 -2.63 -19.02 8.76
C THR A 113 -3.34 -17.95 9.58
N VAL A 114 -3.05 -16.66 9.34
CA VAL A 114 -3.75 -15.56 10.03
C VAL A 114 -5.21 -15.52 9.60
N LYS A 115 -6.11 -15.64 10.59
CA LYS A 115 -7.55 -15.81 10.35
C LYS A 115 -8.20 -14.58 9.71
N TYR A 116 -7.94 -13.39 10.24
CA TYR A 116 -8.52 -12.14 9.74
C TYR A 116 -7.44 -11.24 9.17
N ARG A 117 -7.51 -10.99 7.88
CA ARG A 117 -6.53 -10.18 7.14
C ARG A 117 -7.22 -9.01 6.47
N PHE A 118 -6.63 -7.83 6.60
CA PHE A 118 -7.13 -6.60 6.01
C PHE A 118 -6.00 -5.87 5.29
N VAL A 119 -6.37 -5.08 4.30
CA VAL A 119 -5.47 -4.17 3.59
C VAL A 119 -6.15 -2.82 3.45
N ALA A 120 -5.37 -1.74 3.59
CA ALA A 120 -5.82 -0.39 3.38
C ALA A 120 -4.80 0.36 2.52
N THR A 121 -5.27 1.12 1.53
CA THR A 121 -4.44 2.02 0.71
C THR A 121 -5.29 3.05 0.00
N ALA A 122 -4.72 4.23 -0.28
CA ALA A 122 -5.34 5.24 -1.14
C ALA A 122 -5.07 4.99 -2.63
N THR A 123 -4.07 4.18 -2.96
CA THR A 123 -3.60 3.96 -4.34
C THR A 123 -3.58 2.46 -4.69
N PRO A 124 -4.75 1.80 -4.76
CA PRO A 124 -4.80 0.35 -4.94
C PRO A 124 -4.32 -0.11 -6.32
N SER A 125 -4.55 0.67 -7.38
CA SER A 125 -4.17 0.32 -8.76
C SER A 125 -3.80 1.55 -9.59
N PRO A 126 -2.69 2.23 -9.27
CA PRO A 126 -2.32 3.47 -9.97
C PRO A 126 -1.97 3.26 -11.45
N ASN A 127 -1.57 2.05 -11.83
CA ASN A 127 -1.13 1.77 -13.20
C ASN A 127 -2.06 0.83 -13.96
N ARG A 128 -2.51 -0.27 -13.34
CA ARG A 128 -3.25 -1.34 -14.03
C ARG A 128 -4.19 -2.06 -13.09
N PHE A 129 -5.40 -2.41 -13.56
CA PHE A 129 -6.40 -3.17 -12.80
C PHE A 129 -5.91 -4.53 -12.29
N LYS A 130 -4.93 -5.15 -12.97
CA LYS A 130 -4.32 -6.39 -12.50
C LYS A 130 -3.68 -6.30 -11.12
N GLU A 131 -3.31 -5.09 -10.67
CA GLU A 131 -2.72 -4.89 -9.34
C GLU A 131 -3.73 -5.23 -8.23
N LEU A 132 -5.03 -5.06 -8.48
CA LEU A 132 -6.10 -5.35 -7.53
C LEU A 132 -6.19 -6.84 -7.15
N ILE A 133 -5.85 -7.76 -8.07
CA ILE A 133 -5.93 -9.19 -7.80
C ILE A 133 -4.89 -9.67 -6.78
N HIS A 134 -3.79 -8.95 -6.62
CA HIS A 134 -2.76 -9.33 -5.65
C HIS A 134 -3.26 -9.15 -4.21
N TYR A 135 -4.09 -8.14 -3.95
CA TYR A 135 -4.75 -8.01 -2.66
C TYR A 135 -5.71 -9.16 -2.39
N ALA A 136 -6.46 -9.61 -3.39
CA ALA A 136 -7.34 -10.78 -3.26
C ALA A 136 -6.54 -12.05 -2.92
N GLY A 137 -5.37 -12.23 -3.53
CA GLY A 137 -4.44 -13.32 -3.20
C GLY A 137 -3.99 -13.25 -1.73
N PHE A 138 -3.52 -12.11 -1.27
CA PHE A 138 -3.12 -11.90 0.12
C PHE A 138 -4.28 -12.12 1.11
N LEU A 139 -5.46 -11.63 0.79
CA LEU A 139 -6.65 -11.79 1.64
C LEU A 139 -7.22 -13.22 1.63
N GLY A 140 -6.76 -14.09 0.71
CA GLY A 140 -7.26 -15.46 0.56
C GLY A 140 -8.65 -15.55 -0.07
N ILE A 141 -9.06 -14.52 -0.82
CA ILE A 141 -10.34 -14.47 -1.54
C ILE A 141 -10.30 -15.35 -2.78
N MET A 142 -9.21 -15.25 -3.55
CA MET A 142 -8.97 -16.02 -4.76
C MET A 142 -7.47 -16.05 -5.05
N ASP A 143 -6.95 -17.19 -5.47
CA ASP A 143 -5.57 -17.30 -5.92
C ASP A 143 -5.30 -16.34 -7.10
N THR A 144 -4.12 -15.69 -7.09
CA THR A 144 -3.74 -14.70 -8.09
C THR A 144 -3.74 -15.27 -9.50
N GLY A 145 -3.27 -16.52 -9.70
CA GLY A 145 -3.27 -17.20 -11.00
C GLY A 145 -4.69 -17.49 -11.49
N GLN A 146 -5.57 -17.91 -10.59
CA GLN A 146 -6.99 -18.11 -10.90
C GLN A 146 -7.67 -16.81 -11.30
N ALA A 147 -7.43 -15.71 -10.57
CA ALA A 147 -7.99 -14.42 -10.88
C ALA A 147 -7.48 -13.88 -12.23
N LEU A 148 -6.17 -14.06 -12.52
CA LEU A 148 -5.60 -13.72 -13.82
C LEU A 148 -6.28 -14.47 -14.95
N THR A 149 -6.43 -15.79 -14.83
CA THR A 149 -7.04 -16.62 -15.88
C THR A 149 -8.51 -16.27 -16.08
N ARG A 150 -9.22 -15.95 -15.00
CA ARG A 150 -10.66 -15.65 -15.05
C ARG A 150 -10.97 -14.31 -15.70
N PHE A 151 -10.18 -13.28 -15.41
CA PHE A 151 -10.53 -11.90 -15.72
C PHE A 151 -9.64 -11.24 -16.78
N PHE A 152 -8.42 -11.75 -17.01
CA PHE A 152 -7.44 -11.06 -17.84
C PHE A 152 -7.01 -11.92 -19.03
N LYS A 153 -6.84 -11.27 -20.18
CA LYS A 153 -6.19 -11.85 -21.36
C LYS A 153 -4.75 -11.39 -21.45
N ARG A 154 -3.89 -12.30 -21.90
CA ARG A 154 -2.51 -11.98 -22.23
C ARG A 154 -2.46 -11.40 -23.64
N ASP A 155 -1.78 -10.27 -23.78
CA ASP A 155 -1.45 -9.70 -25.08
C ASP A 155 -0.30 -10.53 -25.68
N SER A 156 -0.53 -11.16 -26.83
CA SER A 156 0.47 -11.95 -27.52
C SER A 156 1.61 -11.12 -28.13
N THR A 157 1.38 -9.81 -28.32
CA THR A 157 2.35 -8.90 -28.97
C THR A 157 3.29 -8.22 -27.99
N LYS A 158 2.92 -8.14 -26.70
CA LYS A 158 3.71 -7.48 -25.66
C LYS A 158 3.79 -8.34 -24.42
N ALA A 159 5.00 -8.81 -24.09
CA ALA A 159 5.25 -9.54 -22.86
C ALA A 159 4.73 -8.76 -21.64
N ASN A 160 4.07 -9.47 -20.71
CA ASN A 160 3.49 -8.91 -19.48
C ASN A 160 2.34 -7.90 -19.65
N ASN A 161 1.82 -7.69 -20.85
CA ASN A 161 0.64 -6.87 -21.05
C ASN A 161 -0.62 -7.73 -20.83
N LEU A 162 -1.24 -7.55 -19.66
CA LEU A 162 -2.48 -8.21 -19.27
C LEU A 162 -3.59 -7.17 -19.27
N THR A 163 -4.61 -7.40 -20.07
CA THR A 163 -5.79 -6.52 -20.17
C THR A 163 -7.02 -7.26 -19.69
N LEU A 164 -7.91 -6.56 -19.01
CA LEU A 164 -9.20 -7.09 -18.59
C LEU A 164 -10.01 -7.53 -19.80
N TYR A 165 -10.67 -8.69 -19.74
CA TYR A 165 -11.61 -9.11 -20.79
C TYR A 165 -12.81 -8.15 -20.81
N PRO A 166 -13.16 -7.49 -21.93
CA PRO A 166 -14.29 -6.56 -21.98
C PRO A 166 -15.62 -7.19 -21.51
N HIS A 167 -15.88 -8.44 -21.89
CA HIS A 167 -17.08 -9.16 -21.47
C HIS A 167 -17.07 -9.60 -20.00
N LYS A 168 -15.92 -9.51 -19.31
CA LYS A 168 -15.75 -9.83 -17.89
C LYS A 168 -15.69 -8.61 -16.99
N GLU A 169 -15.70 -7.41 -17.54
CA GLU A 169 -15.50 -6.19 -16.78
C GLU A 169 -16.55 -6.02 -15.66
N ARG A 170 -17.84 -6.19 -15.98
CA ARG A 170 -18.89 -6.11 -14.97
C ARG A 170 -18.73 -7.16 -13.88
N GLU A 171 -18.40 -8.40 -14.25
CA GLU A 171 -18.17 -9.49 -13.30
C GLU A 171 -16.98 -9.20 -12.39
N PHE A 172 -15.90 -8.64 -12.93
CA PHE A 172 -14.72 -8.25 -12.19
C PHE A 172 -15.03 -7.17 -11.13
N TRP A 173 -15.76 -6.13 -11.49
CA TRP A 173 -16.14 -5.08 -10.55
C TRP A 173 -17.10 -5.57 -9.47
N LEU A 174 -18.08 -6.39 -9.80
CA LEU A 174 -18.97 -7.02 -8.82
C LEU A 174 -18.20 -7.92 -7.85
N TRP A 175 -17.24 -8.69 -8.37
CA TRP A 175 -16.37 -9.51 -7.54
C TRP A 175 -15.50 -8.64 -6.61
N LEU A 176 -14.92 -7.55 -7.09
CA LEU A 176 -14.17 -6.60 -6.25
C LEU A 176 -15.06 -6.03 -5.14
N HIS A 177 -16.27 -5.59 -5.45
CA HIS A 177 -17.20 -5.04 -4.49
C HIS A 177 -17.62 -6.03 -3.39
N SER A 178 -17.50 -7.33 -3.63
CA SER A 178 -17.85 -8.34 -2.62
C SER A 178 -16.87 -8.43 -1.44
N TRP A 179 -15.66 -7.88 -1.59
CA TRP A 179 -14.61 -7.94 -0.56
C TRP A 179 -13.83 -6.64 -0.36
N ALA A 180 -14.03 -5.64 -1.19
CA ALA A 180 -13.33 -4.36 -1.13
C ALA A 180 -14.31 -3.18 -1.11
N LEU A 181 -14.05 -2.24 -0.22
CA LEU A 181 -14.73 -0.96 -0.13
C LEU A 181 -13.90 0.09 -0.89
N PHE A 182 -14.54 0.79 -1.83
CA PHE A 182 -13.93 1.89 -2.59
C PHE A 182 -14.59 3.21 -2.17
N LEU A 183 -13.80 4.15 -1.67
CA LEU A 183 -14.27 5.46 -1.21
C LEU A 183 -13.39 6.56 -1.79
N GLN A 184 -13.99 7.48 -2.53
CA GLN A 184 -13.36 8.73 -2.99
C GLN A 184 -13.78 9.91 -2.11
N LYS A 185 -14.97 9.86 -1.55
CA LYS A 185 -15.58 10.88 -0.73
C LYS A 185 -16.65 10.27 0.20
N PRO A 186 -17.07 10.98 1.26
CA PRO A 186 -18.04 10.46 2.21
C PRO A 186 -19.38 10.05 1.60
N SER A 187 -19.88 10.79 0.60
CA SER A 187 -21.15 10.48 -0.06
C SER A 187 -21.17 9.16 -0.83
N ASP A 188 -20.00 8.52 -1.05
CA ASP A 188 -19.93 7.17 -1.61
C ASP A 188 -20.50 6.10 -0.66
N LEU A 189 -20.60 6.41 0.64
CA LEU A 189 -21.27 5.56 1.63
C LEU A 189 -22.81 5.69 1.61
N GLY A 190 -23.33 6.65 0.87
CA GLY A 190 -24.75 6.86 0.69
C GLY A 190 -25.19 8.31 0.92
N PRO A 191 -26.45 8.64 0.59
CA PRO A 191 -26.95 10.01 0.51
C PRO A 191 -27.03 10.73 1.88
N LEU A 192 -26.86 10.01 2.99
CA LEU A 192 -26.86 10.60 4.34
C LEU A 192 -25.49 11.19 4.73
N HIS A 193 -24.45 10.99 3.93
CA HIS A 193 -23.10 11.46 4.21
C HIS A 193 -22.78 12.71 3.38
N SER A 194 -22.40 13.80 4.06
CA SER A 194 -22.01 15.06 3.43
C SER A 194 -20.55 15.02 2.99
N ASP A 195 -20.27 15.62 1.83
CA ASP A 195 -18.89 15.85 1.35
C ASP A 195 -18.31 17.18 1.87
N GLU A 196 -19.02 17.88 2.71
CA GLU A 196 -18.58 19.15 3.30
C GLU A 196 -17.29 18.94 4.11
N GLY A 197 -16.29 19.78 3.87
CA GLY A 197 -14.95 19.66 4.49
C GLY A 197 -14.00 18.68 3.81
N TYR A 198 -14.46 17.89 2.83
CA TYR A 198 -13.64 16.94 2.09
C TYR A 198 -13.27 17.42 0.68
N ALA A 199 -13.81 18.54 0.23
CA ALA A 199 -13.44 19.15 -1.03
C ALA A 199 -12.00 19.72 -0.92
N LEU A 200 -11.10 19.19 -1.75
CA LEU A 200 -9.74 19.72 -1.83
C LEU A 200 -9.76 21.06 -2.59
N PRO A 201 -8.89 22.01 -2.21
CA PRO A 201 -8.71 23.22 -2.99
C PRO A 201 -8.23 22.89 -4.40
N PRO A 202 -8.50 23.75 -5.40
CA PRO A 202 -8.03 23.53 -6.76
C PRO A 202 -6.50 23.39 -6.77
N LEU A 203 -6.00 22.40 -7.52
CA LEU A 203 -4.57 22.19 -7.70
C LEU A 203 -3.97 23.31 -8.55
N THR A 204 -3.07 24.09 -7.97
CA THR A 204 -2.27 25.07 -8.71
C THR A 204 -0.89 24.48 -8.98
N ILE A 205 -0.55 24.31 -10.24
CA ILE A 205 0.75 23.75 -10.65
C ILE A 205 1.65 24.92 -11.09
N HIS A 206 2.76 25.09 -10.40
CA HIS A 206 3.81 26.05 -10.77
C HIS A 206 4.96 25.28 -11.44
N TYR A 207 5.24 25.61 -12.70
CA TYR A 207 6.38 25.07 -13.43
C TYR A 207 7.58 26.00 -13.26
N HIS A 208 8.67 25.47 -12.74
CA HIS A 208 9.93 26.17 -12.62
C HIS A 208 10.96 25.53 -13.55
N GLU A 209 11.36 26.23 -14.58
CA GLU A 209 12.48 25.82 -15.43
C GLU A 209 13.79 26.24 -14.74
N VAL A 210 14.60 25.24 -14.45
CA VAL A 210 15.94 25.48 -13.88
C VAL A 210 16.94 25.18 -15.00
N PRO A 211 17.61 26.19 -15.56
CA PRO A 211 18.65 25.96 -16.53
C PRO A 211 19.78 25.15 -15.90
N VAL A 212 20.19 24.09 -16.57
CA VAL A 212 21.30 23.23 -16.17
C VAL A 212 22.42 23.42 -17.17
N ASP A 213 23.61 23.76 -16.67
CA ASP A 213 24.80 23.80 -17.52
C ASP A 213 25.34 22.38 -17.70
N HIS A 214 25.04 21.80 -18.84
CA HIS A 214 25.52 20.47 -19.22
C HIS A 214 27.02 20.46 -19.58
N ALA A 215 27.67 21.62 -19.66
CA ALA A 215 29.11 21.72 -19.98
C ALA A 215 30.01 21.17 -18.83
N GLY A 216 29.49 21.15 -17.60
CA GLY A 216 30.21 20.65 -16.41
C GLY A 216 29.96 19.19 -16.05
N ALA A 217 29.08 18.46 -16.78
CA ALA A 217 28.78 17.05 -16.53
C ALA A 217 29.94 16.15 -17.00
N GLY A 218 30.96 15.99 -16.17
CA GLY A 218 32.23 15.42 -16.61
C GLY A 218 32.52 13.99 -16.23
N GLU A 219 32.36 13.57 -15.01
CA GLU A 219 32.86 12.28 -14.56
C GLU A 219 31.77 11.38 -13.97
N GLU A 220 31.72 10.14 -14.38
CA GLU A 220 30.92 9.11 -13.70
C GLU A 220 31.63 8.64 -12.42
N ARG A 221 30.85 8.01 -11.49
CA ARG A 221 31.36 7.54 -10.19
C ARG A 221 32.54 6.56 -10.29
N ASP A 222 32.74 5.94 -11.43
CA ASP A 222 33.81 5.01 -11.77
C ASP A 222 35.03 5.68 -12.42
N GLY A 223 35.02 7.01 -12.55
CA GLY A 223 36.11 7.78 -13.17
C GLY A 223 36.08 7.80 -14.69
N GLN A 224 35.03 7.28 -15.33
CA GLN A 224 34.88 7.36 -16.79
C GLN A 224 34.36 8.74 -17.22
N VAL A 225 34.98 9.31 -18.22
CA VAL A 225 34.54 10.56 -18.86
C VAL A 225 33.55 10.21 -19.97
N ARG A 226 32.35 10.77 -19.93
CA ARG A 226 31.35 10.56 -21.00
C ARG A 226 31.87 11.13 -22.33
N MET A 227 31.84 10.29 -23.35
CA MET A 227 32.29 10.66 -24.70
C MET A 227 31.30 11.63 -25.42
N PHE A 228 30.03 11.59 -25.05
CA PHE A 228 28.95 12.47 -25.54
C PHE A 228 28.25 13.14 -24.37
N ARG A 229 27.95 14.43 -24.53
CA ARG A 229 27.21 15.24 -23.57
C ARG A 229 25.72 15.19 -23.94
N ASP A 230 25.03 14.17 -23.44
CA ASP A 230 23.59 14.05 -23.62
C ASP A 230 22.83 14.73 -22.48
N ALA A 231 21.65 15.29 -22.80
CA ALA A 231 20.76 15.84 -21.79
C ALA A 231 20.31 14.74 -20.81
N ALA A 232 20.16 15.11 -19.53
CA ALA A 232 19.70 14.17 -18.50
C ALA A 232 18.35 13.55 -18.85
N LEU A 233 18.27 12.21 -18.85
CA LEU A 233 17.08 11.45 -19.22
C LEU A 233 16.08 11.26 -18.07
N GLY A 234 16.40 11.73 -16.86
CA GLY A 234 15.53 11.60 -15.68
C GLY A 234 15.91 12.50 -14.51
N LEU A 235 14.98 12.64 -13.55
CA LEU A 235 15.14 13.50 -12.37
C LEU A 235 16.39 13.20 -11.54
N SER A 236 16.74 11.94 -11.38
CA SER A 236 17.93 11.53 -10.62
C SER A 236 19.23 11.92 -11.31
N GLU A 237 19.27 11.87 -12.64
CA GLU A 237 20.42 12.26 -13.46
C GLU A 237 20.54 13.78 -13.52
N ALA A 238 19.43 14.50 -13.73
CA ALA A 238 19.38 15.96 -13.68
C ALA A 238 19.80 16.52 -12.31
N ALA A 239 19.40 15.90 -11.21
CA ALA A 239 19.82 16.29 -9.87
C ALA A 239 21.31 16.03 -9.60
N ARG A 240 21.91 15.03 -10.24
CA ARG A 240 23.33 14.74 -10.17
C ARG A 240 24.15 15.75 -10.97
N GLU A 241 23.72 16.06 -12.18
CA GLU A 241 24.36 17.07 -13.03
C GLU A 241 24.34 18.46 -12.37
N LYS A 242 23.21 18.84 -11.75
CA LYS A 242 23.10 20.07 -11.01
C LYS A 242 24.08 20.16 -9.81
N ARG A 243 24.30 19.05 -9.09
CA ARG A 243 25.26 18.99 -7.99
C ARG A 243 26.71 19.06 -8.46
N ALA A 244 27.01 18.59 -9.66
CA ALA A 244 28.35 18.64 -10.24
C ALA A 244 28.68 20.02 -10.82
N SER A 245 27.66 20.84 -11.12
CA SER A 245 27.81 22.22 -11.65
C SER A 245 27.79 23.31 -10.57
N MET A 246 27.60 22.98 -9.31
CA MET A 246 27.75 23.84 -8.14
C MET A 246 29.12 23.72 -7.50
#